data_b11f2b83423d4289900d7da04a157dd6
#
_entry.id   b11f2b83423d4289900d7da04a157dd6
#
_cell.length_a   1.000
_cell.length_b   1.000
_cell.length_c   1.000
_cell.angle_alpha   90.00
_cell.angle_beta   90.00
_cell.angle_gamma   90.00
#
_symmetry.space_group_name_H-M   'P 1'
#
loop_
_entity.id
_entity.type
_entity.pdbx_description
1 polymer ?
#
loop_
_entity_poly.entity_id
_entity_poly.type
_entity_poly.pdbx_seq_one_letter_code
_entity_poly.pdbx_strand_id
1 'polypeptide(L)'
;STQGYSSAASDVYKRQVLDIVAVKDSELERYVTKIMLEIGVPAHLKGYHYLRDAIILSGKDMEVVSSVTKLLYPTIAKHFKTTDQKVERAIRNAIEVSWSRGNVETFEKIFGYSVASGRTRPTNSEYIARIADNIRLDYKAM
;
A
#
# COMPACT_ATOMS: atom_id res chain seq x y z
N SER A 1 20.27 -21.95 24.84
CA SER A 1 19.05 -21.22 24.93
C SER A 1 19.26 -19.71 25.06
N THR A 2 18.52 -18.99 24.31
CA THR A 2 18.58 -17.54 24.31
C THR A 2 17.85 -16.91 25.51
N GLN A 3 17.16 -17.70 26.30
CA GLN A 3 16.43 -17.22 27.44
C GLN A 3 17.32 -16.66 28.53
N GLY A 4 18.56 -17.08 28.55
CA GLY A 4 19.52 -16.62 29.54
C GLY A 4 20.16 -15.28 29.23
N TYR A 5 19.91 -14.71 28.07
CA TYR A 5 20.47 -13.42 27.74
C TYR A 5 19.93 -12.32 28.64
N SER A 6 20.78 -11.38 28.96
CA SER A 6 20.38 -10.26 29.76
C SER A 6 19.16 -9.56 29.15
N SER A 7 18.09 -9.53 29.89
CA SER A 7 16.90 -8.86 29.47
C SER A 7 17.12 -7.37 29.21
N ALA A 8 18.02 -6.73 29.94
CA ALA A 8 18.32 -5.31 29.80
C ALA A 8 18.88 -4.97 28.40
N ALA A 9 19.91 -5.71 27.97
CA ALA A 9 20.52 -5.51 26.66
C ALA A 9 19.53 -5.85 25.53
N SER A 10 18.78 -6.94 25.72
CA SER A 10 17.76 -7.37 24.75
C SER A 10 16.64 -6.34 24.63
N ASP A 11 16.20 -5.76 25.74
CA ASP A 11 15.14 -4.76 25.75
C ASP A 11 15.57 -3.46 25.07
N VAL A 12 16.81 -3.03 25.29
CA VAL A 12 17.37 -1.85 24.64
C VAL A 12 17.44 -2.06 23.13
N TYR A 13 17.93 -3.24 22.71
CA TYR A 13 18.02 -3.59 21.29
C TYR A 13 16.64 -3.61 20.64
N LYS A 14 15.67 -4.23 21.28
CA LYS A 14 14.29 -4.28 20.75
C LYS A 14 13.70 -2.88 20.61
N ARG A 15 13.94 -2.02 21.58
CA ARG A 15 13.44 -0.64 21.53
C ARG A 15 14.05 0.12 20.36
N GLN A 16 15.36 0.00 20.15
CA GLN A 16 16.03 0.64 19.03
C GLN A 16 15.51 0.15 17.69
N VAL A 17 15.29 -1.15 17.56
CA VAL A 17 14.74 -1.75 16.33
C VAL A 17 13.31 -1.25 16.08
N LEU A 18 12.49 -1.18 17.12
CA LEU A 18 11.11 -0.68 17.01
C LEU A 18 11.09 0.80 16.59
N ASP A 19 11.98 1.60 17.14
CA ASP A 19 12.08 3.03 16.78
C ASP A 19 12.48 3.20 15.30
N ILE A 20 13.41 2.40 14.82
CA ILE A 20 13.84 2.41 13.42
C ILE A 20 12.68 2.00 12.51
N VAL A 21 11.95 0.94 12.88
CA VAL A 21 10.80 0.45 12.12
C VAL A 21 9.72 1.53 12.07
N ALA A 22 9.44 2.19 13.19
CA ALA A 22 8.42 3.24 13.24
C ALA A 22 8.78 4.43 12.34
N VAL A 23 10.04 4.83 12.31
CA VAL A 23 10.52 5.91 11.43
C VAL A 23 10.36 5.50 9.97
N LYS A 24 10.75 4.27 9.62
CA LYS A 24 10.61 3.75 8.26
C LYS A 24 9.14 3.65 7.84
N ASP A 25 8.27 3.26 8.75
CA ASP A 25 6.83 3.19 8.48
C ASP A 25 6.26 4.59 8.20
N SER A 26 6.68 5.59 8.95
CA SER A 26 6.26 6.97 8.73
C SER A 26 6.73 7.49 7.38
N GLU A 27 7.97 7.21 7.00
CA GLU A 27 8.51 7.57 5.70
C GLU A 27 7.77 6.86 4.58
N LEU A 28 7.48 5.59 4.75
CA LEU A 28 6.73 4.79 3.77
C LEU A 28 5.33 5.36 3.58
N GLU A 29 4.66 5.72 4.66
CA GLU A 29 3.33 6.32 4.59
C GLU A 29 3.35 7.64 3.80
N ARG A 30 4.35 8.48 4.03
CA ARG A 30 4.51 9.72 3.28
C ARG A 30 4.76 9.46 1.80
N TYR A 31 5.61 8.49 1.51
CA TYR A 31 5.95 8.13 0.15
C TYR A 31 4.73 7.62 -0.60
N VAL A 32 3.97 6.72 0.02
CA VAL A 32 2.73 6.20 -0.55
C VAL A 32 1.71 7.32 -0.77
N THR A 33 1.58 8.22 0.19
CA THR A 33 0.67 9.37 0.08
C THR A 33 1.03 10.25 -1.12
N LYS A 34 2.31 10.47 -1.34
CA LYS A 34 2.80 11.24 -2.48
C LYS A 34 2.44 10.56 -3.81
N ILE A 35 2.66 9.26 -3.89
CA ILE A 35 2.30 8.48 -5.08
C ILE A 35 0.79 8.56 -5.32
N MET A 36 -0.02 8.44 -4.28
CA MET A 36 -1.47 8.51 -4.41
C MET A 36 -1.95 9.85 -4.95
N LEU A 37 -1.26 10.93 -4.58
CA LEU A 37 -1.54 12.25 -5.16
C LEU A 37 -1.25 12.26 -6.66
N GLU A 38 -0.12 11.71 -7.06
CA GLU A 38 0.29 11.66 -8.47
C GLU A 38 -0.62 10.80 -9.32
N ILE A 39 -1.10 9.68 -8.78
CA ILE A 39 -2.02 8.80 -9.51
C ILE A 39 -3.48 9.25 -9.41
N GLY A 40 -3.73 10.39 -8.78
CA GLY A 40 -5.03 11.05 -8.84
C GLY A 40 -6.14 10.42 -8.02
N VAL A 41 -5.81 9.83 -6.87
CA VAL A 41 -6.84 9.32 -5.95
C VAL A 41 -7.30 10.45 -5.04
N PRO A 42 -8.57 10.86 -5.08
CA PRO A 42 -9.05 11.94 -4.22
C PRO A 42 -9.05 11.55 -2.74
N ALA A 43 -8.48 12.42 -1.91
CA ALA A 43 -8.32 12.15 -0.48
C ALA A 43 -9.65 12.09 0.29
N HIS A 44 -10.73 12.62 -0.26
CA HIS A 44 -12.04 12.60 0.41
C HIS A 44 -12.78 11.27 0.26
N LEU A 45 -12.31 10.37 -0.61
CA LEU A 45 -12.95 9.08 -0.80
C LEU A 45 -12.53 8.12 0.33
N LYS A 46 -13.46 7.29 0.79
CA LYS A 46 -13.14 6.21 1.75
C LYS A 46 -12.11 5.27 1.15
N GLY A 47 -12.22 5.00 -0.14
CA GLY A 47 -11.27 4.15 -0.86
C GLY A 47 -9.85 4.68 -0.86
N TYR A 48 -9.64 5.97 -0.68
CA TYR A 48 -8.31 6.56 -0.55
C TYR A 48 -7.57 5.94 0.65
N HIS A 49 -8.21 5.94 1.80
CA HIS A 49 -7.59 5.41 3.03
C HIS A 49 -7.40 3.90 2.95
N TYR A 50 -8.37 3.19 2.41
CA TYR A 50 -8.27 1.73 2.24
C TYR A 50 -7.17 1.37 1.25
N LEU A 51 -7.09 2.09 0.14
CA LEU A 51 -6.08 1.86 -0.88
C LEU A 51 -4.68 2.15 -0.35
N ARG A 52 -4.52 3.23 0.41
CA ARG A 52 -3.24 3.56 1.03
C ARG A 52 -2.78 2.44 1.97
N ASP A 53 -3.66 1.97 2.85
CA ASP A 53 -3.36 0.84 3.72
C ASP A 53 -3.00 -0.42 2.93
N ALA A 54 -3.74 -0.69 1.87
CA ALA A 54 -3.48 -1.85 1.00
C ALA A 54 -2.09 -1.79 0.39
N ILE A 55 -1.68 -0.64 -0.09
CA ILE A 55 -0.37 -0.45 -0.71
C ILE A 55 0.74 -0.58 0.34
N ILE A 56 0.56 0.02 1.52
CA ILE A 56 1.54 -0.05 2.60
C ILE A 56 1.72 -1.50 3.07
N LEU A 57 0.62 -2.20 3.34
CA LEU A 57 0.67 -3.60 3.77
C LEU A 57 1.32 -4.50 2.72
N SER A 58 0.98 -4.30 1.46
CA SER A 58 1.55 -5.07 0.36
C SER A 58 3.03 -4.74 0.13
N GLY A 59 3.43 -3.50 0.36
CA GLY A 59 4.83 -3.10 0.28
C GLY A 59 5.69 -3.72 1.36
N LYS A 60 5.12 -3.97 2.54
CA LYS A 60 5.82 -4.63 3.65
C LYS A 60 5.86 -6.14 3.47
N ASP A 61 4.81 -6.73 2.93
CA ASP A 61 4.68 -8.17 2.79
C ASP A 61 3.95 -8.50 1.50
N MET A 62 4.69 -8.94 0.50
CA MET A 62 4.14 -9.27 -0.82
C MET A 62 3.20 -10.48 -0.80
N GLU A 63 3.27 -11.32 0.23
CA GLU A 63 2.33 -12.43 0.36
C GLU A 63 0.90 -11.94 0.57
N VAL A 64 0.76 -10.78 1.20
CA VAL A 64 -0.56 -10.17 1.44
C VAL A 64 -1.25 -9.84 0.13
N VAL A 65 -0.50 -9.38 -0.87
CA VAL A 65 -1.07 -9.02 -2.17
C VAL A 65 -1.46 -10.24 -2.99
N SER A 66 -0.83 -11.39 -2.75
CA SER A 66 -1.20 -12.64 -3.43
C SER A 66 -2.52 -13.20 -2.91
N SER A 67 -3.01 -12.71 -1.78
CA SER A 67 -4.26 -13.13 -1.15
C SER A 67 -5.14 -11.93 -0.79
N VAL A 68 -5.45 -11.12 -1.80
CA VAL A 68 -6.19 -9.86 -1.59
C VAL A 68 -7.52 -10.09 -0.90
N THR A 69 -8.28 -11.09 -1.36
CA THR A 69 -9.60 -11.37 -0.81
C THR A 69 -9.53 -12.00 0.58
N LYS A 70 -8.59 -12.90 0.81
CA LYS A 70 -8.50 -13.65 2.06
C LYS A 70 -7.74 -12.95 3.18
N LEU A 71 -6.76 -12.13 2.83
CA LEU A 71 -5.90 -11.47 3.80
C LEU A 71 -6.02 -9.96 3.80
N LEU A 72 -5.93 -9.35 2.64
CA LEU A 72 -5.82 -7.90 2.54
C LEU A 72 -7.13 -7.19 2.91
N TYR A 73 -8.23 -7.54 2.25
CA TYR A 73 -9.51 -6.90 2.53
C TYR A 73 -9.97 -7.11 3.98
N PRO A 74 -9.88 -8.33 4.53
CA PRO A 74 -10.26 -8.52 5.93
C PRO A 74 -9.41 -7.70 6.91
N THR A 75 -8.12 -7.58 6.67
CA THR A 75 -7.22 -6.78 7.52
C THR A 75 -7.62 -5.30 7.51
N ILE A 76 -7.88 -4.76 6.33
CA ILE A 76 -8.30 -3.37 6.17
C ILE A 76 -9.69 -3.16 6.79
N ALA A 77 -10.61 -4.09 6.53
CA ALA A 77 -11.97 -4.02 7.08
C ALA A 77 -11.96 -3.98 8.59
N LYS A 78 -11.11 -4.79 9.21
CA LYS A 78 -10.95 -4.81 10.66
C LYS A 78 -10.40 -3.49 11.18
N HIS A 79 -9.41 -2.95 10.52
CA HIS A 79 -8.77 -1.68 10.90
C HIS A 79 -9.77 -0.52 10.89
N PHE A 80 -10.61 -0.46 9.86
CA PHE A 80 -11.57 0.64 9.70
C PHE A 80 -12.99 0.29 10.18
N LYS A 81 -13.17 -0.85 10.84
CA LYS A 81 -14.47 -1.29 11.39
C LYS A 81 -15.57 -1.32 10.33
N THR A 82 -15.27 -1.96 9.23
CA THR A 82 -16.18 -2.10 8.10
C THR A 82 -16.17 -3.54 7.59
N THR A 83 -16.74 -3.79 6.42
CA THR A 83 -16.83 -5.13 5.82
C THR A 83 -15.90 -5.27 4.63
N ASP A 84 -15.54 -6.52 4.29
CA ASP A 84 -14.69 -6.83 3.15
C ASP A 84 -15.29 -6.30 1.86
N GLN A 85 -16.60 -6.45 1.68
CA GLN A 85 -17.31 -5.99 0.49
C GLN A 85 -17.24 -4.47 0.34
N LYS A 86 -17.37 -3.73 1.44
CA LYS A 86 -17.26 -2.28 1.43
C LYS A 86 -15.84 -1.83 1.10
N VAL A 87 -14.84 -2.53 1.63
CA VAL A 87 -13.44 -2.25 1.31
C VAL A 87 -13.18 -2.48 -0.18
N GLU A 88 -13.59 -3.63 -0.70
CA GLU A 88 -13.41 -3.97 -2.13
C GLU A 88 -14.06 -2.93 -3.03
N ARG A 89 -15.30 -2.58 -2.75
CA ARG A 89 -16.05 -1.60 -3.55
C ARG A 89 -15.43 -0.22 -3.51
N ALA A 90 -15.03 0.22 -2.32
CA ALA A 90 -14.43 1.55 -2.14
C ALA A 90 -13.08 1.65 -2.86
N ILE A 91 -12.27 0.60 -2.80
CA ILE A 91 -11.00 0.54 -3.51
C ILE A 91 -11.24 0.56 -5.02
N ARG A 92 -12.18 -0.24 -5.50
CA ARG A 92 -12.52 -0.28 -6.93
C ARG A 92 -12.96 1.08 -7.45
N ASN A 93 -13.80 1.79 -6.68
CA ASN A 93 -14.23 3.13 -7.03
C ASN A 93 -13.06 4.11 -7.05
N ALA A 94 -12.18 4.04 -6.07
CA ALA A 94 -11.00 4.90 -6.01
C ALA A 94 -10.08 4.66 -7.22
N ILE A 95 -9.92 3.42 -7.63
CA ILE A 95 -9.12 3.05 -8.81
C ILE A 95 -9.76 3.60 -10.09
N GLU A 96 -11.08 3.50 -10.22
CA GLU A 96 -11.79 4.08 -11.37
C GLU A 96 -11.54 5.58 -11.49
N VAL A 97 -11.67 6.29 -10.39
CA VAL A 97 -11.43 7.74 -10.38
C VAL A 97 -9.97 8.05 -10.68
N SER A 98 -9.04 7.32 -10.08
CA SER A 98 -7.62 7.45 -10.33
C SER A 98 -7.29 7.26 -11.81
N TRP A 99 -7.83 6.20 -12.41
CA TRP A 99 -7.54 5.86 -13.81
C TRP A 99 -8.02 6.94 -14.77
N SER A 100 -9.11 7.63 -14.45
CA SER A 100 -9.65 8.68 -15.30
C SER A 100 -9.04 10.06 -15.04
N ARG A 101 -8.45 10.30 -13.88
CA ARG A 101 -7.96 11.62 -13.47
C ARG A 101 -6.45 11.71 -13.25
N GLY A 102 -5.80 10.58 -13.07
CA GLY A 102 -4.38 10.57 -12.72
C GLY A 102 -3.48 10.96 -13.88
N ASN A 103 -2.24 11.25 -13.55
CA ASN A 103 -1.23 11.65 -14.51
C ASN A 103 -0.87 10.48 -15.43
N VAL A 104 -1.04 10.68 -16.74
CA VAL A 104 -0.78 9.65 -17.76
C VAL A 104 0.67 9.16 -17.68
N GLU A 105 1.62 10.07 -17.54
CA GLU A 105 3.05 9.71 -17.45
C GLU A 105 3.32 8.81 -16.24
N THR A 106 2.70 9.12 -15.10
CA THR A 106 2.84 8.32 -13.88
C THR A 106 2.31 6.92 -14.11
N PHE A 107 1.13 6.79 -14.75
CA PHE A 107 0.57 5.48 -15.06
C PHE A 107 1.44 4.68 -16.01
N GLU A 108 1.95 5.31 -17.05
CA GLU A 108 2.83 4.64 -18.01
C GLU A 108 4.10 4.14 -17.32
N LYS A 109 4.65 4.94 -16.41
CA LYS A 109 5.85 4.59 -15.67
C LYS A 109 5.64 3.41 -14.72
N ILE A 110 4.50 3.38 -14.04
CA ILE A 110 4.20 2.35 -13.03
C ILE A 110 3.66 1.08 -13.70
N PHE A 111 2.72 1.22 -14.62
CA PHE A 111 1.99 0.10 -15.21
C PHE A 111 2.50 -0.33 -16.59
N GLY A 112 3.29 0.50 -17.25
CA GLY A 112 3.72 0.26 -18.62
C GLY A 112 2.66 0.59 -19.66
N TYR A 113 1.48 1.01 -19.23
CA TYR A 113 0.37 1.41 -20.12
C TYR A 113 -0.54 2.39 -19.38
N SER A 114 -1.43 3.03 -20.11
CA SER A 114 -2.37 3.99 -19.54
C SER A 114 -3.69 3.96 -20.28
N VAL A 115 -4.64 4.78 -19.85
CA VAL A 115 -5.92 4.98 -20.54
C VAL A 115 -5.69 5.37 -22.00
N ALA A 116 -4.67 6.18 -22.26
CA ALA A 116 -4.34 6.63 -23.62
C ALA A 116 -3.94 5.49 -24.54
N SER A 117 -3.45 4.37 -23.99
CA SER A 117 -3.10 3.19 -24.81
C SER A 117 -4.30 2.32 -25.17
N GLY A 118 -5.50 2.69 -24.74
CA GLY A 118 -6.73 1.94 -25.03
C GLY A 118 -6.95 0.70 -24.17
N ARG A 119 -6.12 0.49 -23.15
CA ARG A 119 -6.29 -0.65 -22.26
C ARG A 119 -7.31 -0.37 -21.18
N THR A 120 -7.99 -1.42 -20.72
CA THR A 120 -8.90 -1.33 -19.58
C THR A 120 -8.11 -1.05 -18.32
N ARG A 121 -8.79 -0.43 -17.36
CA ARG A 121 -8.15 -0.20 -16.06
C ARG A 121 -7.73 -1.53 -15.41
N PRO A 122 -6.67 -1.54 -14.61
CA PRO A 122 -6.26 -2.74 -13.89
C PRO A 122 -7.28 -3.15 -12.83
N THR A 123 -7.26 -4.42 -12.46
CA THR A 123 -8.04 -4.91 -11.33
C THR A 123 -7.48 -4.32 -10.03
N ASN A 124 -8.24 -4.45 -8.95
CA ASN A 124 -7.77 -4.01 -7.63
C ASN A 124 -6.41 -4.65 -7.29
N SER A 125 -6.31 -5.96 -7.49
CA SER A 125 -5.08 -6.71 -7.20
C SER A 125 -3.89 -6.23 -8.03
N GLU A 126 -4.09 -6.04 -9.33
CA GLU A 126 -3.03 -5.55 -10.22
C GLU A 126 -2.57 -4.15 -9.85
N TYR A 127 -3.53 -3.28 -9.56
CA TYR A 127 -3.25 -1.90 -9.21
C TYR A 127 -2.40 -1.83 -7.93
N ILE A 128 -2.86 -2.52 -6.89
CA ILE A 128 -2.16 -2.57 -5.60
C ILE A 128 -0.77 -3.19 -5.76
N ALA A 129 -0.69 -4.33 -6.44
CA ALA A 129 0.57 -5.06 -6.60
C ALA A 129 1.60 -4.25 -7.37
N ARG A 130 1.20 -3.60 -8.46
CA ARG A 130 2.12 -2.80 -9.27
C ARG A 130 2.65 -1.61 -8.51
N ILE A 131 1.79 -0.89 -7.81
CA ILE A 131 2.22 0.28 -7.05
C ILE A 131 3.10 -0.15 -5.87
N ALA A 132 2.71 -1.20 -5.16
CA ALA A 132 3.50 -1.72 -4.04
C ALA A 132 4.90 -2.16 -4.49
N ASP A 133 4.98 -2.85 -5.62
CA ASP A 133 6.25 -3.31 -6.16
C ASP A 133 7.13 -2.13 -6.59
N ASN A 134 6.54 -1.16 -7.27
CA ASN A 134 7.24 0.06 -7.70
C ASN A 134 7.81 0.82 -6.50
N ILE A 135 7.01 1.02 -5.48
CA ILE A 135 7.42 1.70 -4.26
C ILE A 135 8.55 0.93 -3.57
N ARG A 136 8.44 -0.38 -3.50
CA ARG A 136 9.43 -1.24 -2.85
C ARG A 136 10.78 -1.15 -3.56
N LEU A 137 10.79 -1.15 -4.88
CA LEU A 137 12.02 -1.01 -5.67
C LEU A 137 12.65 0.36 -5.47
N ASP A 138 11.87 1.42 -5.51
CA ASP A 138 12.35 2.77 -5.28
C ASP A 138 12.86 2.95 -3.85
N TYR A 139 12.15 2.39 -2.89
CA TYR A 139 12.52 2.50 -1.48
C TYR A 139 13.83 1.79 -1.17
N LYS A 140 14.08 0.66 -1.85
CA LYS A 140 15.36 -0.06 -1.72
C LYS A 140 16.53 0.70 -2.33
N ALA A 141 16.26 1.46 -3.38
CA ALA A 141 17.29 2.24 -4.07
C ALA A 141 17.72 3.46 -3.26
N MET A 142 16.91 3.86 -2.30
CA MET A 142 17.21 4.96 -1.39
C MET A 142 18.08 4.46 -0.23
#